data_1c89e5276a02e6be9350816abb3bc18e
#
_entry.id   1c89e5276a02e6be9350816abb3bc18e
#
_cell.length_a   1.000
_cell.length_b   1.000
_cell.length_c   1.000
_cell.angle_alpha   90.00
_cell.angle_beta   90.00
_cell.angle_gamma   90.00
#
_symmetry.space_group_name_H-M   'P 1'
#
loop_
_entity.id
_entity.type
_entity.pdbx_description
1 polymer ?
#
loop_
_entity_poly.entity_id
_entity_poly.type
_entity_poly.pdbx_seq_one_letter_code
_entity_poly.pdbx_strand_id
1 'polypeptide(L)'
;IEAQAYGYYKDFISISGGEDFYIEAGNMVVVGYGINDDNYNDYEGIDVTGKIVVAIGGEPKGENNNYLVSGTTEISKWSNYRQELRSKQRAAKAAGAEVFFLIDDSMFNLYAPYYKSKEESGGESNLSLDVKEEEAMYGFLVGNTMKEALLEGSQIKIDYKEKSEPITSDNVAALIKGSEKPNEYIILSAHLDHIGIHDGEVFNGADDDGSGTVAILEIAEAFKAALKDGNGPKRSIIFLHVTGEEKGLLGSQYYTDY
;
A
#
# COMPACT_ATOMS: atom_id res chain seq x y z
N ILE A 1 6.61 18.85 -33.29
CA ILE A 1 6.74 17.43 -32.91
C ILE A 1 5.35 17.02 -32.41
N GLU A 2 4.74 15.99 -33.04
CA GLU A 2 3.49 15.46 -32.55
C GLU A 2 3.73 14.79 -31.18
N ALA A 3 2.87 15.08 -30.20
CA ALA A 3 2.95 14.45 -28.89
C ALA A 3 2.51 12.98 -29.02
N GLN A 4 3.31 12.05 -28.51
CA GLN A 4 2.95 10.65 -28.40
C GLN A 4 2.07 10.45 -27.16
N ALA A 5 0.91 9.84 -27.33
CA ALA A 5 0.05 9.48 -26.21
C ALA A 5 0.31 8.02 -25.78
N TYR A 6 0.30 7.79 -24.47
CA TYR A 6 0.44 6.47 -23.86
C TYR A 6 -0.85 6.06 -23.16
N GLY A 7 -1.19 4.80 -23.24
CA GLY A 7 -2.46 4.25 -22.73
C GLY A 7 -2.30 3.53 -21.40
N TYR A 8 -3.24 3.78 -20.49
CA TYR A 8 -3.35 3.06 -19.23
C TYR A 8 -3.53 1.56 -19.48
N TYR A 9 -2.91 0.71 -18.69
CA TYR A 9 -2.80 -0.75 -18.84
C TYR A 9 -2.06 -1.24 -20.09
N LYS A 10 -1.81 -0.40 -21.08
CA LYS A 10 -1.08 -0.75 -22.29
C LYS A 10 0.41 -0.38 -22.17
N ASP A 11 0.68 0.79 -21.64
CA ASP A 11 2.02 1.37 -21.59
C ASP A 11 2.46 1.64 -20.15
N PHE A 12 1.52 1.93 -19.26
CA PHE A 12 1.77 2.21 -17.83
C PHE A 12 0.59 1.82 -16.94
N ILE A 13 0.86 1.71 -15.64
CA ILE A 13 -0.14 1.65 -14.56
C ILE A 13 0.26 2.61 -13.45
N SER A 14 -0.74 3.19 -12.76
CA SER A 14 -0.53 3.91 -11.50
C SER A 14 -0.36 2.90 -10.36
N ILE A 15 0.62 3.14 -9.51
CA ILE A 15 0.95 2.29 -8.35
C ILE A 15 0.70 2.99 -7.02
N SER A 16 0.58 4.29 -7.07
CA SER A 16 0.18 5.15 -5.98
C SER A 16 -0.28 6.47 -6.56
N GLY A 17 -1.23 7.07 -5.92
CA GLY A 17 -1.81 8.34 -6.30
C GLY A 17 -2.50 8.96 -5.09
N GLY A 18 -3.19 10.02 -5.30
CA GLY A 18 -3.93 10.76 -4.31
C GLY A 18 -4.98 11.59 -5.01
N GLU A 19 -5.06 12.86 -4.70
CA GLU A 19 -5.96 13.80 -5.34
C GLU A 19 -5.67 13.98 -6.84
N ASP A 20 -6.59 14.58 -7.56
CA ASP A 20 -6.37 14.98 -8.96
C ASP A 20 -5.09 15.82 -9.08
N PHE A 21 -4.23 15.48 -10.02
CA PHE A 21 -3.07 16.30 -10.25
C PHE A 21 -2.75 16.47 -11.74
N TYR A 22 -2.11 17.58 -12.04
CA TYR A 22 -1.67 17.92 -13.37
C TYR A 22 -0.22 18.40 -13.34
N ILE A 23 0.60 17.80 -14.15
CA ILE A 23 1.97 18.25 -14.37
C ILE A 23 2.24 18.42 -15.87
N GLU A 24 2.78 19.56 -16.23
CA GLU A 24 3.25 19.85 -17.57
C GLU A 24 4.68 20.31 -17.46
N ALA A 25 5.56 19.49 -17.81
CA ALA A 25 6.97 19.75 -18.10
C ALA A 25 7.96 18.80 -17.47
N GLY A 26 8.94 18.93 -17.75
CA GLY A 26 10.11 18.44 -18.01
C GLY A 26 11.28 18.48 -17.03
N ASN A 27 11.12 18.52 -15.78
CA ASN A 27 12.24 18.32 -14.86
C ASN A 27 12.37 16.85 -14.49
N MET A 28 12.68 16.03 -15.50
CA MET A 28 12.85 14.60 -15.35
C MET A 28 14.32 14.29 -15.06
N VAL A 29 14.55 13.43 -14.07
CA VAL A 29 15.90 13.01 -13.66
C VAL A 29 15.95 11.49 -13.66
N VAL A 30 16.84 10.94 -14.47
CA VAL A 30 17.12 9.51 -14.49
C VAL A 30 18.18 9.20 -13.42
N VAL A 31 17.83 8.36 -12.45
CA VAL A 31 18.66 8.03 -11.29
C VAL A 31 19.16 6.58 -11.30
N GLY A 32 19.33 5.98 -12.47
CA GLY A 32 19.79 4.60 -12.56
C GLY A 32 18.75 3.62 -12.00
N TYR A 33 19.10 2.85 -10.99
CA TYR A 33 18.21 1.87 -10.36
C TYR A 33 17.28 2.47 -9.30
N GLY A 34 17.47 3.72 -8.90
CA GLY A 34 16.67 4.38 -7.87
C GLY A 34 16.90 3.83 -6.46
N ILE A 35 18.10 3.40 -6.17
CA ILE A 35 18.51 2.81 -4.91
C ILE A 35 19.14 3.88 -4.01
N ASN A 36 18.76 3.89 -2.74
CA ASN A 36 19.42 4.63 -1.67
C ASN A 36 19.68 3.66 -0.50
N ASP A 37 20.89 3.16 -0.44
CA ASP A 37 21.36 2.19 0.55
C ASP A 37 22.78 2.57 0.99
N ASP A 38 23.24 2.08 2.15
CA ASP A 38 24.53 2.40 2.72
C ASP A 38 25.70 2.02 1.79
N ASN A 39 25.53 0.97 1.00
CA ASN A 39 26.57 0.45 0.11
C ASN A 39 26.43 0.93 -1.34
N TYR A 40 25.30 1.51 -1.71
CA TYR A 40 25.01 1.94 -3.07
C TYR A 40 23.92 3.01 -3.09
N ASN A 41 24.23 4.17 -3.66
CA ASN A 41 23.31 5.29 -3.68
C ASN A 41 23.26 5.99 -5.05
N ASP A 42 22.15 5.82 -5.76
CA ASP A 42 21.90 6.48 -7.06
C ASP A 42 21.55 7.97 -6.93
N TYR A 43 21.27 8.45 -5.73
CA TYR A 43 20.88 9.85 -5.48
C TYR A 43 22.05 10.73 -5.04
N GLU A 44 23.25 10.14 -4.85
CA GLU A 44 24.41 10.91 -4.37
C GLU A 44 24.80 12.02 -5.35
N GLY A 45 24.75 13.26 -4.88
CA GLY A 45 25.07 14.45 -5.68
C GLY A 45 24.01 14.85 -6.71
N ILE A 46 22.84 14.20 -6.71
CA ILE A 46 21.74 14.52 -7.62
C ILE A 46 20.61 15.20 -6.85
N ASP A 47 20.26 16.42 -7.23
CA ASP A 47 19.06 17.10 -6.72
C ASP A 47 17.81 16.62 -7.49
N VAL A 48 16.89 15.97 -6.79
CA VAL A 48 15.60 15.49 -7.33
C VAL A 48 14.40 16.20 -6.69
N THR A 49 14.63 17.22 -5.88
CA THR A 49 13.57 17.92 -5.14
C THR A 49 12.55 18.55 -6.10
N GLY A 50 11.27 18.19 -5.94
CA GLY A 50 10.17 18.67 -6.79
C GLY A 50 10.27 18.20 -8.25
N LYS A 51 11.02 17.13 -8.53
CA LYS A 51 11.22 16.64 -9.90
C LYS A 51 10.57 15.27 -10.11
N ILE A 52 10.46 14.92 -11.39
CA ILE A 52 10.05 13.58 -11.83
C ILE A 52 11.30 12.70 -11.83
N VAL A 53 11.29 11.65 -11.00
CA VAL A 53 12.37 10.67 -10.95
C VAL A 53 12.01 9.46 -11.81
N VAL A 54 12.97 9.05 -12.64
CA VAL A 54 12.89 7.85 -13.47
C VAL A 54 13.95 6.85 -13.01
N ALA A 55 13.53 5.65 -12.66
CA ALA A 55 14.42 4.54 -12.30
C ALA A 55 14.14 3.31 -13.16
N ILE A 56 15.13 2.42 -13.25
CA ILE A 56 14.98 1.11 -13.91
C ILE A 56 14.86 -0.01 -12.88
N GLY A 57 14.22 -1.12 -13.28
CA GLY A 57 14.07 -2.30 -12.45
C GLY A 57 15.38 -3.01 -12.15
N GLY A 58 15.38 -3.81 -11.07
CA GLY A 58 16.53 -4.61 -10.65
C GLY A 58 17.55 -3.87 -9.80
N GLU A 59 18.70 -4.49 -9.65
CA GLU A 59 19.88 -4.01 -8.90
C GLU A 59 21.15 -4.13 -9.74
N PRO A 60 22.13 -3.23 -9.55
CA PRO A 60 23.40 -3.32 -10.25
C PRO A 60 24.23 -4.50 -9.75
N LYS A 61 24.97 -5.13 -10.67
CA LYS A 61 25.92 -6.21 -10.37
C LYS A 61 27.33 -5.78 -10.71
N GLY A 62 28.27 -6.22 -9.87
CA GLY A 62 29.69 -6.07 -10.11
C GLY A 62 30.26 -7.12 -11.06
N GLU A 63 31.57 -7.04 -11.34
CA GLU A 63 32.29 -7.93 -12.25
C GLU A 63 32.21 -9.42 -11.87
N ASN A 64 32.10 -9.72 -10.58
CA ASN A 64 31.95 -11.08 -10.03
C ASN A 64 30.51 -11.59 -9.98
N ASN A 65 29.57 -10.90 -10.64
CA ASN A 65 28.13 -11.20 -10.66
C ASN A 65 27.43 -11.08 -9.29
N ASN A 66 28.06 -10.53 -8.27
CA ASN A 66 27.42 -10.18 -7.02
C ASN A 66 26.65 -8.86 -7.17
N TYR A 67 25.53 -8.73 -6.47
CA TYR A 67 24.84 -7.44 -6.36
C TYR A 67 25.69 -6.45 -5.58
N LEU A 68 25.76 -5.21 -6.05
CA LEU A 68 26.58 -4.17 -5.40
C LEU A 68 26.03 -3.79 -4.03
N VAL A 69 24.71 -3.86 -3.84
CA VAL A 69 24.06 -3.51 -2.57
C VAL A 69 24.36 -4.54 -1.48
N SER A 70 24.13 -5.83 -1.76
CA SER A 70 24.31 -6.90 -0.78
C SER A 70 25.75 -7.43 -0.71
N GLY A 71 26.56 -7.20 -1.74
CA GLY A 71 27.89 -7.81 -1.90
C GLY A 71 27.85 -9.32 -2.19
N THR A 72 26.66 -9.90 -2.38
CA THR A 72 26.44 -11.34 -2.57
C THR A 72 25.65 -11.63 -3.85
N THR A 73 25.40 -12.91 -4.14
CA THR A 73 24.54 -13.34 -5.25
C THR A 73 23.05 -13.31 -4.90
N GLU A 74 22.69 -13.01 -3.66
CA GLU A 74 21.31 -12.95 -3.19
C GLU A 74 20.68 -11.61 -3.50
N ILE A 75 19.41 -11.66 -3.95
CA ILE A 75 18.60 -10.44 -4.21
C ILE A 75 18.29 -9.74 -2.89
N SER A 76 18.26 -8.41 -2.92
CA SER A 76 17.83 -7.58 -1.81
C SER A 76 16.39 -7.08 -2.00
N LYS A 77 15.91 -6.22 -1.07
CA LYS A 77 14.62 -5.51 -1.22
C LYS A 77 14.52 -4.68 -2.51
N TRP A 78 15.66 -4.34 -3.11
CA TRP A 78 15.74 -3.46 -4.27
C TRP A 78 15.50 -4.16 -5.61
N SER A 79 15.53 -5.52 -5.64
CA SER A 79 15.16 -6.34 -6.81
C SER A 79 14.23 -7.50 -6.46
N ASN A 80 13.77 -7.58 -5.20
CA ASN A 80 12.72 -8.51 -4.84
C ASN A 80 11.37 -7.98 -5.34
N TYR A 81 10.70 -8.70 -6.24
CA TYR A 81 9.48 -8.26 -6.94
C TYR A 81 8.34 -7.78 -6.02
N ARG A 82 8.28 -8.23 -4.75
CA ARG A 82 7.27 -7.78 -3.77
C ARG A 82 7.63 -6.47 -3.06
N GLN A 83 8.91 -6.13 -3.02
CA GLN A 83 9.45 -5.02 -2.23
C GLN A 83 10.05 -3.91 -3.09
N GLU A 84 10.55 -4.26 -4.27
CA GLU A 84 11.31 -3.37 -5.16
C GLU A 84 10.62 -2.04 -5.38
N LEU A 85 9.41 -2.10 -5.91
CA LEU A 85 8.64 -0.92 -6.27
C LEU A 85 8.47 0.05 -5.10
N ARG A 86 8.02 -0.47 -3.95
CA ARG A 86 7.83 0.34 -2.74
C ARG A 86 9.16 0.88 -2.19
N SER A 87 10.22 0.09 -2.26
CA SER A 87 11.53 0.50 -1.74
C SER A 87 12.11 1.64 -2.55
N LYS A 88 12.05 1.54 -3.87
CA LYS A 88 12.54 2.57 -4.79
C LYS A 88 11.69 3.83 -4.74
N GLN A 89 10.37 3.70 -4.66
CA GLN A 89 9.46 4.84 -4.50
C GLN A 89 9.72 5.59 -3.19
N ARG A 90 9.90 4.86 -2.08
CA ARG A 90 10.25 5.49 -0.79
C ARG A 90 11.59 6.21 -0.84
N ALA A 91 12.59 5.64 -1.54
CA ALA A 91 13.87 6.29 -1.71
C ALA A 91 13.74 7.59 -2.52
N ALA A 92 12.97 7.60 -3.61
CA ALA A 92 12.68 8.80 -4.39
C ALA A 92 11.96 9.87 -3.56
N LYS A 93 10.91 9.46 -2.80
CA LYS A 93 10.19 10.36 -1.88
C LYS A 93 11.11 10.97 -0.82
N ALA A 94 11.93 10.14 -0.19
CA ALA A 94 12.90 10.60 0.83
C ALA A 94 13.95 11.57 0.25
N ALA A 95 14.27 11.45 -1.04
CA ALA A 95 15.14 12.38 -1.76
C ALA A 95 14.41 13.66 -2.23
N GLY A 96 13.09 13.78 -2.02
CA GLY A 96 12.29 14.95 -2.34
C GLY A 96 11.64 14.95 -3.72
N ALA A 97 11.58 13.81 -4.41
CA ALA A 97 10.89 13.68 -5.69
C ALA A 97 9.38 13.87 -5.55
N GLU A 98 8.75 14.46 -6.57
CA GLU A 98 7.29 14.68 -6.64
C GLU A 98 6.57 13.53 -7.35
N VAL A 99 7.18 13.00 -8.42
CA VAL A 99 6.64 11.88 -9.21
C VAL A 99 7.73 10.84 -9.42
N PHE A 100 7.35 9.56 -9.40
CA PHE A 100 8.24 8.44 -9.61
C PHE A 100 7.78 7.53 -10.75
N PHE A 101 8.69 7.24 -11.68
CA PHE A 101 8.51 6.23 -12.71
C PHE A 101 9.47 5.06 -12.51
N LEU A 102 8.95 3.84 -12.45
CA LEU A 102 9.76 2.64 -12.52
C LEU A 102 9.60 1.97 -13.89
N ILE A 103 10.69 1.87 -14.63
CA ILE A 103 10.74 1.14 -15.90
C ILE A 103 11.10 -0.32 -15.60
N ASP A 104 10.12 -1.19 -15.61
CA ASP A 104 10.32 -2.65 -15.48
C ASP A 104 9.27 -3.41 -16.29
N ASP A 105 9.68 -3.90 -17.45
CA ASP A 105 8.80 -4.60 -18.39
C ASP A 105 8.27 -5.93 -17.83
N SER A 106 9.09 -6.64 -17.07
CA SER A 106 8.70 -7.93 -16.48
C SER A 106 7.62 -7.73 -15.42
N MET A 107 7.81 -6.74 -14.54
CA MET A 107 6.85 -6.38 -13.51
C MET A 107 5.59 -5.77 -14.13
N PHE A 108 5.73 -4.91 -15.14
CA PHE A 108 4.61 -4.32 -15.84
C PHE A 108 3.72 -5.40 -16.50
N ASN A 109 4.32 -6.34 -17.24
CA ASN A 109 3.59 -7.43 -17.90
C ASN A 109 2.94 -8.41 -16.89
N LEU A 110 3.40 -8.46 -15.66
CA LEU A 110 2.76 -9.22 -14.59
C LEU A 110 1.56 -8.48 -14.00
N TYR A 111 1.71 -7.20 -13.69
CA TYR A 111 0.71 -6.44 -12.93
C TYR A 111 -0.36 -5.78 -13.81
N ALA A 112 -0.03 -5.25 -14.98
CA ALA A 112 -0.99 -4.52 -15.80
C ALA A 112 -2.20 -5.38 -16.22
N PRO A 113 -2.03 -6.65 -16.68
CA PRO A 113 -3.17 -7.53 -16.98
C PRO A 113 -3.99 -7.87 -15.72
N TYR A 114 -3.34 -8.07 -14.57
CA TYR A 114 -4.01 -8.35 -13.31
C TYR A 114 -4.93 -7.20 -12.88
N TYR A 115 -4.41 -5.97 -12.84
CA TYR A 115 -5.21 -4.81 -12.46
C TYR A 115 -6.31 -4.49 -13.47
N LYS A 116 -6.02 -4.67 -14.77
CA LYS A 116 -7.02 -4.50 -15.82
C LYS A 116 -8.17 -5.50 -15.67
N SER A 117 -7.87 -6.78 -15.49
CA SER A 117 -8.88 -7.81 -15.27
C SER A 117 -9.71 -7.56 -14.02
N LYS A 118 -9.07 -7.10 -12.95
CA LYS A 118 -9.74 -6.74 -11.69
C LYS A 118 -10.73 -5.59 -11.89
N GLU A 119 -10.36 -4.55 -12.64
CA GLU A 119 -11.26 -3.44 -12.98
C GLU A 119 -12.41 -3.87 -13.86
N GLU A 120 -12.13 -4.64 -14.94
CA GLU A 120 -13.14 -5.12 -15.89
C GLU A 120 -14.17 -6.09 -15.25
N SER A 121 -13.76 -6.85 -14.25
CA SER A 121 -14.66 -7.76 -13.50
C SER A 121 -15.54 -7.06 -12.48
N GLY A 122 -15.45 -5.72 -12.37
CA GLY A 122 -16.11 -4.97 -11.29
C GLY A 122 -15.52 -5.31 -9.94
N GLY A 123 -14.32 -5.89 -9.94
CA GLY A 123 -13.55 -6.19 -8.74
C GLY A 123 -13.27 -4.92 -7.98
N GLU A 124 -13.41 -5.03 -6.68
CA GLU A 124 -13.37 -3.95 -5.73
C GLU A 124 -12.16 -3.03 -5.95
N SER A 125 -12.45 -1.77 -6.06
CA SER A 125 -11.47 -0.69 -5.91
C SER A 125 -10.64 -0.93 -4.65
N ASN A 126 -9.37 -0.59 -4.69
CA ASN A 126 -8.54 -0.63 -3.49
C ASN A 126 -9.15 0.31 -2.46
N LEU A 127 -9.54 -0.23 -1.32
CA LEU A 127 -9.95 0.59 -0.20
C LEU A 127 -8.71 1.12 0.51
N SER A 128 -8.80 2.36 0.94
CA SER A 128 -7.80 2.98 1.82
C SER A 128 -8.54 3.80 2.88
N LEU A 129 -7.89 4.03 4.00
CA LEU A 129 -8.41 4.96 4.99
C LEU A 129 -8.37 6.38 4.41
N ASP A 130 -9.46 7.13 4.62
CA ASP A 130 -9.50 8.57 4.32
C ASP A 130 -8.79 9.36 5.43
N VAL A 131 -7.54 9.04 5.63
CA VAL A 131 -6.63 9.77 6.49
C VAL A 131 -5.63 10.43 5.57
N LYS A 132 -5.43 11.73 5.75
CA LYS A 132 -4.38 12.44 5.03
C LYS A 132 -3.05 11.83 5.42
N GLU A 133 -2.64 10.78 4.70
CA GLU A 133 -1.24 10.42 4.70
C GLU A 133 -0.46 11.64 4.21
N GLU A 134 0.69 11.91 4.84
CA GLU A 134 1.66 12.88 4.31
C GLU A 134 1.77 12.65 2.82
N GLU A 135 1.49 13.68 2.03
CA GLU A 135 1.33 13.75 0.58
C GLU A 135 1.85 12.52 -0.17
N ALA A 136 0.93 11.67 -0.62
CA ALA A 136 1.29 10.47 -1.35
C ALA A 136 2.02 10.87 -2.64
N MET A 137 3.26 10.39 -2.82
CA MET A 137 3.99 10.63 -4.06
C MET A 137 3.35 9.81 -5.19
N TYR A 138 3.09 10.46 -6.33
CA TYR A 138 2.56 9.77 -7.50
C TYR A 138 3.60 8.82 -8.09
N GLY A 139 3.21 7.57 -8.28
CA GLY A 139 4.08 6.53 -8.77
C GLY A 139 3.48 5.78 -9.96
N PHE A 140 4.32 5.49 -10.95
CA PHE A 140 3.93 4.78 -12.16
C PHE A 140 4.90 3.64 -12.46
N LEU A 141 4.35 2.48 -12.77
CA LEU A 141 5.10 1.37 -13.33
C LEU A 141 4.87 1.35 -14.83
N VAL A 142 5.95 1.32 -15.60
CA VAL A 142 5.90 1.45 -17.06
C VAL A 142 6.62 0.30 -17.75
N GLY A 143 6.06 -0.10 -18.90
CA GLY A 143 6.66 -1.08 -19.80
C GLY A 143 7.72 -0.47 -20.73
N ASN A 144 8.28 -1.32 -21.58
CA ASN A 144 9.31 -0.93 -22.54
C ASN A 144 8.87 0.12 -23.58
N THR A 145 7.57 0.26 -23.82
CA THR A 145 7.02 1.22 -24.79
C THR A 145 7.32 2.68 -24.42
N MET A 146 7.44 2.99 -23.13
CA MET A 146 7.77 4.34 -22.64
C MET A 146 9.26 4.53 -22.34
N LYS A 147 10.04 3.45 -22.35
CA LYS A 147 11.43 3.44 -21.86
C LYS A 147 12.31 4.47 -22.53
N GLU A 148 12.31 4.50 -23.87
CA GLU A 148 13.18 5.41 -24.62
C GLU A 148 12.84 6.87 -24.32
N ALA A 149 11.57 7.24 -24.39
CA ALA A 149 11.12 8.60 -24.11
C ALA A 149 11.46 9.07 -22.68
N LEU A 150 11.31 8.17 -21.69
CA LEU A 150 11.63 8.49 -20.30
C LEU A 150 13.15 8.61 -20.06
N LEU A 151 13.95 7.72 -20.65
CA LEU A 151 15.41 7.77 -20.48
C LEU A 151 16.07 8.93 -21.23
N GLU A 152 15.49 9.40 -22.34
CA GLU A 152 15.95 10.59 -23.07
C GLU A 152 15.51 11.91 -22.41
N GLY A 153 14.71 11.86 -21.34
CA GLY A 153 14.22 13.04 -20.65
C GLY A 153 13.24 13.86 -21.47
N SER A 154 12.41 13.18 -22.27
CA SER A 154 11.35 13.83 -23.05
C SER A 154 10.39 14.61 -22.16
N GLN A 155 9.87 15.72 -22.65
CA GLN A 155 8.82 16.45 -21.93
C GLN A 155 7.60 15.56 -21.78
N ILE A 156 7.09 15.46 -20.56
CA ILE A 156 5.91 14.66 -20.23
C ILE A 156 4.79 15.56 -19.70
N LYS A 157 3.57 15.21 -20.08
CA LYS A 157 2.35 15.79 -19.54
C LYS A 157 1.56 14.68 -18.86
N ILE A 158 1.18 14.89 -17.61
CA ILE A 158 0.35 13.97 -16.83
C ILE A 158 -0.89 14.74 -16.40
N ASP A 159 -2.06 14.21 -16.75
CA ASP A 159 -3.36 14.64 -16.26
C ASP A 159 -3.98 13.45 -15.53
N TYR A 160 -3.75 13.38 -14.22
CA TYR A 160 -4.24 12.31 -13.37
C TYR A 160 -5.57 12.70 -12.75
N LYS A 161 -6.54 11.81 -12.89
CA LYS A 161 -7.85 11.94 -12.30
C LYS A 161 -8.11 10.76 -11.38
N GLU A 162 -8.23 11.06 -10.10
CA GLU A 162 -8.64 10.07 -9.12
C GLU A 162 -10.15 9.81 -9.24
N LYS A 163 -10.52 8.55 -9.29
CA LYS A 163 -11.92 8.14 -9.23
C LYS A 163 -12.13 7.37 -7.94
N SER A 164 -12.48 8.09 -6.88
CA SER A 164 -12.78 7.50 -5.59
C SER A 164 -14.19 7.87 -5.13
N GLU A 165 -14.83 6.94 -4.44
CA GLU A 165 -16.10 7.18 -3.76
C GLU A 165 -15.93 6.87 -2.27
N PRO A 166 -16.21 7.82 -1.37
CA PRO A 166 -16.07 7.57 0.05
C PRO A 166 -17.16 6.59 0.52
N ILE A 167 -16.74 5.58 1.25
CA ILE A 167 -17.63 4.69 1.99
C ILE A 167 -17.33 4.81 3.47
N THR A 168 -18.35 4.61 4.30
CA THR A 168 -18.19 4.69 5.76
C THR A 168 -18.52 3.34 6.37
N SER A 169 -17.69 2.91 7.30
CA SER A 169 -17.92 1.74 8.14
C SER A 169 -17.45 2.02 9.56
N ASP A 170 -17.94 1.27 10.53
CA ASP A 170 -17.68 1.52 11.94
C ASP A 170 -16.97 0.31 12.59
N ASN A 171 -15.94 0.57 13.39
CA ASN A 171 -15.49 -0.37 14.40
C ASN A 171 -16.42 -0.29 15.62
N VAL A 172 -16.73 -1.43 16.22
CA VAL A 172 -17.56 -1.49 17.42
C VAL A 172 -16.72 -1.88 18.62
N ALA A 173 -16.66 -0.98 19.62
CA ALA A 173 -15.89 -1.23 20.83
C ALA A 173 -16.77 -1.18 22.08
N ALA A 174 -16.62 -2.18 22.95
CA ALA A 174 -17.23 -2.20 24.27
C ALA A 174 -16.17 -2.31 25.36
N LEU A 175 -16.38 -1.62 26.49
CA LEU A 175 -15.42 -1.57 27.59
C LEU A 175 -16.04 -2.10 28.88
N ILE A 176 -15.33 -3.00 29.54
CA ILE A 176 -15.50 -3.30 30.96
C ILE A 176 -14.33 -2.75 31.73
N LYS A 177 -14.58 -1.77 32.61
CA LYS A 177 -13.53 -1.11 33.40
C LYS A 177 -12.99 -2.03 34.50
N GLY A 178 -11.67 -2.09 34.61
CA GLY A 178 -10.97 -2.86 35.64
C GLY A 178 -11.10 -2.28 37.04
N SER A 179 -11.17 -3.15 38.06
CA SER A 179 -11.35 -2.76 39.45
C SER A 179 -10.06 -2.33 40.17
N GLU A 180 -8.90 -2.91 39.79
CA GLU A 180 -7.61 -2.64 40.43
C GLU A 180 -6.66 -1.85 39.54
N LYS A 181 -6.69 -2.12 38.23
CA LYS A 181 -5.79 -1.55 37.21
C LYS A 181 -6.58 -1.02 36.01
N PRO A 182 -7.40 0.01 36.20
CA PRO A 182 -8.32 0.49 35.16
C PRO A 182 -7.62 1.12 33.93
N ASN A 183 -6.35 1.45 34.04
CA ASN A 183 -5.54 2.04 32.96
C ASN A 183 -4.67 0.98 32.22
N GLU A 184 -4.73 -0.29 32.64
CA GLU A 184 -4.13 -1.40 31.92
C GLU A 184 -5.24 -2.10 31.14
N TYR A 185 -5.06 -2.32 29.83
CA TYR A 185 -6.08 -2.83 28.94
C TYR A 185 -5.71 -4.22 28.39
N ILE A 186 -6.70 -5.07 28.28
CA ILE A 186 -6.67 -6.29 27.47
C ILE A 186 -7.66 -6.07 26.35
N ILE A 187 -7.22 -6.25 25.11
CA ILE A 187 -8.05 -6.07 23.92
C ILE A 187 -8.30 -7.45 23.32
N LEU A 188 -9.56 -7.79 23.13
CA LEU A 188 -10.01 -8.96 22.38
C LEU A 188 -10.61 -8.44 21.07
N SER A 189 -10.03 -8.82 19.93
CA SER A 189 -10.47 -8.33 18.63
C SER A 189 -10.82 -9.45 17.67
N ALA A 190 -11.81 -9.18 16.82
CA ALA A 190 -12.22 -9.99 15.69
C ALA A 190 -12.77 -9.08 14.60
N HIS A 191 -12.83 -9.53 13.34
CA HIS A 191 -13.40 -8.70 12.29
C HIS A 191 -14.83 -9.12 11.93
N LEU A 192 -15.61 -8.13 11.48
CA LEU A 192 -17.04 -8.30 11.14
C LEU A 192 -17.27 -8.57 9.66
N ASP A 193 -16.33 -8.16 8.82
CA ASP A 193 -16.43 -8.29 7.38
C ASP A 193 -15.90 -9.65 6.90
N HIS A 194 -16.35 -10.04 5.70
CA HIS A 194 -15.80 -11.16 4.95
C HIS A 194 -15.88 -10.86 3.46
N ILE A 195 -15.34 -11.74 2.62
CA ILE A 195 -15.24 -11.60 1.16
C ILE A 195 -16.61 -11.37 0.50
N GLY A 196 -17.66 -11.96 1.04
CA GLY A 196 -19.01 -11.83 0.50
C GLY A 196 -19.24 -12.69 -0.74
N ILE A 197 -19.62 -12.09 -1.87
CA ILE A 197 -19.83 -12.79 -3.13
C ILE A 197 -18.65 -12.48 -4.07
N HIS A 198 -17.95 -13.53 -4.51
CA HIS A 198 -16.88 -13.44 -5.47
C HIS A 198 -17.08 -14.44 -6.60
N ASP A 199 -17.04 -13.98 -7.86
CA ASP A 199 -17.29 -14.79 -9.06
C ASP A 199 -18.62 -15.59 -9.02
N GLY A 200 -19.64 -15.05 -8.35
CA GLY A 200 -20.95 -15.67 -8.21
C GLY A 200 -21.03 -16.73 -7.09
N GLU A 201 -19.95 -16.99 -6.40
CA GLU A 201 -19.90 -17.86 -5.22
C GLU A 201 -20.01 -17.04 -3.92
N VAL A 202 -20.75 -17.60 -2.95
CA VAL A 202 -20.95 -16.96 -1.64
C VAL A 202 -19.93 -17.50 -0.64
N PHE A 203 -19.09 -16.61 -0.12
CA PHE A 203 -18.15 -16.87 0.95
C PHE A 203 -18.78 -16.43 2.27
N ASN A 204 -19.14 -17.40 3.11
CA ASN A 204 -19.96 -17.17 4.29
C ASN A 204 -19.18 -16.67 5.51
N GLY A 205 -17.85 -16.84 5.56
CA GLY A 205 -17.02 -16.36 6.67
C GLY A 205 -17.33 -17.00 8.03
N ALA A 206 -17.74 -18.28 8.06
CA ALA A 206 -18.13 -18.90 9.32
C ALA A 206 -16.96 -19.10 10.29
N ASP A 207 -15.78 -19.41 9.76
CA ASP A 207 -14.55 -19.60 10.52
C ASP A 207 -13.68 -18.33 10.50
N ASP A 208 -13.61 -17.68 9.36
CA ASP A 208 -12.91 -16.43 9.11
C ASP A 208 -13.91 -15.27 8.84
N ASP A 209 -14.32 -14.46 9.83
CA ASP A 209 -13.99 -14.56 11.25
C ASP A 209 -15.28 -14.61 12.09
N GLY A 210 -16.34 -15.23 11.57
CA GLY A 210 -17.60 -15.39 12.30
C GLY A 210 -17.42 -16.09 13.65
N SER A 211 -16.53 -17.08 13.73
CA SER A 211 -16.22 -17.78 14.96
C SER A 211 -15.56 -16.87 16.00
N GLY A 212 -14.61 -16.01 15.62
CA GLY A 212 -13.98 -15.04 16.50
C GLY A 212 -14.94 -13.94 16.93
N THR A 213 -15.74 -13.42 16.01
CA THR A 213 -16.78 -12.43 16.30
C THR A 213 -17.78 -12.94 17.35
N VAL A 214 -18.30 -14.17 17.20
CA VAL A 214 -19.23 -14.76 18.19
C VAL A 214 -18.55 -15.04 19.51
N ALA A 215 -17.30 -15.53 19.48
CA ALA A 215 -16.55 -15.81 20.71
C ALA A 215 -16.35 -14.54 21.56
N ILE A 216 -16.07 -13.39 20.95
CA ILE A 216 -15.93 -12.12 21.67
C ILE A 216 -17.25 -11.70 22.33
N LEU A 217 -18.40 -11.92 21.66
CA LEU A 217 -19.71 -11.60 22.24
C LEU A 217 -20.01 -12.48 23.47
N GLU A 218 -19.76 -13.79 23.37
CA GLU A 218 -19.95 -14.74 24.47
C GLU A 218 -19.03 -14.42 25.66
N ILE A 219 -17.76 -14.09 25.39
CA ILE A 219 -16.79 -13.68 26.42
C ILE A 219 -17.24 -12.38 27.08
N ALA A 220 -17.72 -11.40 26.31
CA ALA A 220 -18.21 -10.13 26.85
C ALA A 220 -19.42 -10.34 27.76
N GLU A 221 -20.35 -11.23 27.39
CA GLU A 221 -21.50 -11.58 28.21
C GLU A 221 -21.08 -12.23 29.54
N ALA A 222 -20.14 -13.18 29.49
CA ALA A 222 -19.61 -13.86 30.68
C ALA A 222 -18.91 -12.85 31.63
N PHE A 223 -18.09 -11.94 31.14
CA PHE A 223 -17.45 -10.91 31.95
C PHE A 223 -18.47 -9.93 32.53
N LYS A 224 -19.50 -9.57 31.77
CA LYS A 224 -20.58 -8.71 32.25
C LYS A 224 -21.39 -9.39 33.38
N ALA A 225 -21.63 -10.70 33.28
CA ALA A 225 -22.28 -11.46 34.34
C ALA A 225 -21.41 -11.53 35.62
N ALA A 226 -20.11 -11.84 35.47
CA ALA A 226 -19.16 -11.84 36.56
C ALA A 226 -19.04 -10.45 37.26
N LEU A 227 -19.06 -9.39 36.48
CA LEU A 227 -19.04 -8.03 37.02
C LEU A 227 -20.27 -7.75 37.89
N LYS A 228 -21.48 -8.18 37.43
CA LYS A 228 -22.74 -8.03 38.23
C LYS A 228 -22.68 -8.80 39.55
N ASP A 229 -21.97 -9.91 39.58
CA ASP A 229 -21.81 -10.76 40.76
C ASP A 229 -20.63 -10.27 41.67
N GLY A 230 -20.04 -9.12 41.36
CA GLY A 230 -18.92 -8.55 42.13
C GLY A 230 -17.54 -9.18 41.83
N ASN A 231 -17.44 -10.02 40.81
CA ASN A 231 -16.21 -10.70 40.37
C ASN A 231 -15.68 -10.14 39.05
N GLY A 232 -15.76 -8.81 38.86
CA GLY A 232 -15.30 -8.16 37.67
C GLY A 232 -13.78 -8.25 37.44
N PRO A 233 -13.30 -7.92 36.25
CA PRO A 233 -11.88 -8.03 35.90
C PRO A 233 -11.03 -7.02 36.69
N LYS A 234 -9.78 -7.37 36.95
CA LYS A 234 -8.82 -6.49 37.60
C LYS A 234 -8.30 -5.42 36.65
N ARG A 235 -8.06 -5.75 35.37
CA ARG A 235 -7.71 -4.86 34.27
C ARG A 235 -8.94 -4.54 33.44
N SER A 236 -8.90 -3.42 32.75
CA SER A 236 -9.92 -3.07 31.78
C SER A 236 -9.88 -4.04 30.59
N ILE A 237 -11.04 -4.41 30.06
CA ILE A 237 -11.15 -5.27 28.87
C ILE A 237 -11.92 -4.50 27.81
N ILE A 238 -11.34 -4.44 26.60
CA ILE A 238 -11.98 -3.90 25.41
C ILE A 238 -12.33 -5.09 24.51
N PHE A 239 -13.60 -5.17 24.13
CA PHE A 239 -14.14 -6.09 23.14
C PHE A 239 -14.29 -5.30 21.87
N LEU A 240 -13.49 -5.62 20.85
CA LEU A 240 -13.35 -4.81 19.64
C LEU A 240 -13.71 -5.65 18.43
N HIS A 241 -14.76 -5.25 17.72
CA HIS A 241 -15.05 -5.76 16.38
C HIS A 241 -14.62 -4.72 15.36
N VAL A 242 -13.68 -5.11 14.50
CA VAL A 242 -13.14 -4.25 13.44
C VAL A 242 -13.81 -4.55 12.11
N THR A 243 -13.69 -3.63 11.18
CA THR A 243 -14.19 -3.74 9.81
C THR A 243 -13.08 -3.57 8.79
N GLY A 244 -13.30 -4.01 7.54
CA GLY A 244 -12.33 -3.86 6.46
C GLY A 244 -11.04 -4.65 6.64
N GLU A 245 -11.09 -5.78 7.34
CA GLU A 245 -9.96 -6.68 7.49
C GLU A 245 -9.55 -7.27 6.15
N GLU A 246 -10.50 -7.81 5.42
CA GLU A 246 -10.37 -8.43 4.09
C GLU A 246 -9.88 -7.45 2.99
N LYS A 247 -9.88 -6.16 3.31
CA LYS A 247 -9.42 -5.07 2.42
C LYS A 247 -8.07 -4.49 2.83
N GLY A 248 -7.36 -5.14 3.75
CA GLY A 248 -6.03 -4.76 4.19
C GLY A 248 -5.97 -4.23 5.61
N LEU A 249 -6.71 -4.84 6.54
CA LEU A 249 -6.68 -4.54 7.98
C LEU A 249 -7.11 -3.10 8.33
N LEU A 250 -7.96 -2.48 7.50
CA LEU A 250 -8.25 -1.04 7.61
C LEU A 250 -8.83 -0.64 8.96
N GLY A 251 -9.77 -1.41 9.50
CA GLY A 251 -10.40 -1.09 10.78
C GLY A 251 -9.46 -1.23 11.96
N SER A 252 -8.60 -2.25 11.98
CA SER A 252 -7.58 -2.41 13.02
C SER A 252 -6.50 -1.34 12.92
N GLN A 253 -6.06 -1.00 11.72
CA GLN A 253 -5.13 0.10 11.50
C GLN A 253 -5.73 1.43 11.99
N TYR A 254 -6.98 1.73 11.64
CA TYR A 254 -7.65 2.93 12.13
C TYR A 254 -7.71 2.98 13.67
N TYR A 255 -8.00 1.87 14.32
CA TYR A 255 -8.09 1.80 15.78
C TYR A 255 -6.74 1.98 16.49
N THR A 256 -5.62 1.57 15.88
CA THR A 256 -4.29 1.64 16.48
C THR A 256 -3.56 2.94 16.20
N ASP A 257 -3.80 3.54 15.04
CA ASP A 257 -2.98 4.64 14.53
C ASP A 257 -3.67 6.02 14.69
N TYR A 258 -5.01 6.00 14.87
CA TYR A 258 -5.86 7.20 14.98
C TYR A 258 -6.82 7.12 16.16
#